data_d12e12dd9b19b55443af42712ccfcba7
#
_entry.id   d12e12dd9b19b55443af42712ccfcba7
#
_cell.length_a   1.000
_cell.length_b   1.000
_cell.length_c   1.000
_cell.angle_alpha   90.00
_cell.angle_beta   90.00
_cell.angle_gamma   90.00
#
_symmetry.space_group_name_H-M   'P 1'
#
loop_
_entity.id
_entity.type
_entity.pdbx_description
1 polymer ?
#
loop_
_entity_poly.entity_id
_entity_poly.type
_entity_poly.pdbx_seq_one_letter_code
_entity_poly.pdbx_strand_id
1 'polypeptide(L)'
;MSRRAATAAFVVALGLSASAPALARTACQSPGELAAMQFRQLQIELMVAALKCDGTGYDYRGHYAVYLHNAESALATNARALRAMFVREGKGAGYIDHYLTGMSNDVQIRSQGTENYCQAAAEAFDRATRLAPQELPDYAAHAIVSPYAATPCPAAPRTAAHRHRRHHRVASQ
;
A
#
# COMPACT_ATOMS: atom_id res chain seq x y z
N MET A 1 -54.39 61.97 22.21
CA MET A 1 -53.16 61.25 22.52
C MET A 1 -53.16 59.90 21.79
N SER A 2 -52.56 59.87 20.61
CA SER A 2 -52.68 58.71 19.72
C SER A 2 -51.35 57.90 19.78
N ARG A 3 -51.38 56.67 20.26
CA ARG A 3 -50.24 55.75 20.30
C ARG A 3 -50.21 54.91 19.01
N ARG A 4 -49.23 55.17 18.17
CA ARG A 4 -48.96 54.36 16.98
C ARG A 4 -48.12 53.14 17.42
N ALA A 5 -48.65 51.93 17.22
CA ALA A 5 -47.95 50.70 17.40
C ALA A 5 -47.13 50.38 16.13
N ALA A 6 -45.85 50.25 16.25
CA ALA A 6 -44.96 49.79 15.18
C ALA A 6 -44.81 48.28 15.25
N THR A 7 -45.29 47.59 14.23
CA THR A 7 -45.09 46.15 14.04
C THR A 7 -43.74 45.91 13.35
N ALA A 8 -42.80 45.28 14.07
CA ALA A 8 -41.53 44.85 13.52
C ALA A 8 -41.69 43.47 12.85
N ALA A 9 -41.49 43.38 11.57
CA ALA A 9 -41.45 42.12 10.81
C ALA A 9 -40.09 41.47 10.93
N PHE A 10 -40.04 40.29 11.57
CA PHE A 10 -38.83 39.46 11.64
C PHE A 10 -38.73 38.61 10.36
N VAL A 11 -37.73 38.89 9.49
CA VAL A 11 -37.41 38.05 8.34
C VAL A 11 -36.44 36.97 8.82
N VAL A 12 -36.95 35.74 8.89
CA VAL A 12 -36.11 34.54 9.17
C VAL A 12 -35.46 34.09 7.86
N ALA A 13 -34.18 34.36 7.67
CA ALA A 13 -33.39 33.83 6.57
C ALA A 13 -33.05 32.36 6.85
N LEU A 14 -33.69 31.41 6.14
CA LEU A 14 -33.28 30.00 6.12
C LEU A 14 -31.98 29.89 5.32
N GLY A 15 -30.85 29.77 6.03
CA GLY A 15 -29.59 29.40 5.43
C GLY A 15 -29.61 27.93 4.95
N LEU A 16 -29.62 27.70 3.64
CA LEU A 16 -29.35 26.39 3.05
C LEU A 16 -27.86 26.05 3.30
N SER A 17 -27.60 25.25 4.32
CA SER A 17 -26.27 24.66 4.52
C SER A 17 -26.05 23.59 3.42
N ALA A 18 -25.29 23.94 2.38
CA ALA A 18 -24.81 22.97 1.40
C ALA A 18 -23.85 22.01 2.12
N SER A 19 -24.34 20.83 2.47
CA SER A 19 -23.51 19.73 2.97
C SER A 19 -22.60 19.29 1.82
N ALA A 20 -21.32 19.69 1.86
CA ALA A 20 -20.31 19.14 0.96
C ALA A 20 -20.30 17.62 1.14
N PRO A 21 -20.33 16.80 0.05
CA PRO A 21 -20.21 15.36 0.17
C PRO A 21 -18.89 15.07 0.86
N ALA A 22 -18.93 14.45 2.04
CA ALA A 22 -17.76 13.88 2.67
C ALA A 22 -17.22 12.85 1.67
N LEU A 23 -16.06 13.14 1.04
CA LEU A 23 -15.36 12.19 0.19
C LEU A 23 -15.14 10.95 1.07
N ALA A 24 -15.91 9.90 0.81
CA ALA A 24 -15.74 8.61 1.47
C ALA A 24 -14.29 8.21 1.26
N ARG A 25 -13.52 8.15 2.37
CA ARG A 25 -12.13 7.70 2.33
C ARG A 25 -12.15 6.30 1.75
N THR A 26 -11.57 6.14 0.58
CA THR A 26 -11.50 4.84 -0.08
C THR A 26 -10.70 3.89 0.81
N ALA A 27 -11.37 2.85 1.30
CA ALA A 27 -10.74 1.83 2.15
C ALA A 27 -9.84 0.87 1.34
N CYS A 28 -9.72 1.08 0.02
CA CYS A 28 -8.90 0.27 -0.86
C CYS A 28 -7.49 0.85 -1.03
N GLN A 29 -6.52 0.00 -1.40
CA GLN A 29 -5.15 0.37 -1.64
C GLN A 29 -4.89 0.63 -3.12
N SER A 30 -4.24 1.74 -3.40
CA SER A 30 -3.71 2.08 -4.72
C SER A 30 -2.56 1.12 -5.12
N PRO A 31 -2.17 1.05 -6.40
CA PRO A 31 -1.04 0.21 -6.83
C PRO A 31 0.26 0.49 -6.06
N GLY A 32 0.56 1.77 -5.75
CA GLY A 32 1.74 2.13 -4.97
C GLY A 32 1.67 1.69 -3.51
N GLU A 33 0.49 1.73 -2.89
CA GLU A 33 0.26 1.23 -1.54
C GLU A 33 0.35 -0.30 -1.50
N LEU A 34 -0.17 -0.99 -2.52
CA LEU A 34 -0.01 -2.44 -2.65
C LEU A 34 1.47 -2.83 -2.77
N ALA A 35 2.24 -2.13 -3.60
CA ALA A 35 3.68 -2.36 -3.72
C ALA A 35 4.41 -2.14 -2.37
N ALA A 36 3.99 -1.13 -1.59
CA ALA A 36 4.54 -0.93 -0.25
C ALA A 36 4.19 -2.07 0.71
N MET A 37 2.98 -2.61 0.66
CA MET A 37 2.55 -3.77 1.45
C MET A 37 3.33 -5.04 1.04
N GLN A 38 3.48 -5.29 -0.26
CA GLN A 38 4.23 -6.41 -0.81
C GLN A 38 5.71 -6.36 -0.39
N PHE A 39 6.34 -5.19 -0.47
CA PHE A 39 7.74 -5.05 -0.07
C PHE A 39 7.92 -5.25 1.44
N ARG A 40 7.00 -4.78 2.26
CA ARG A 40 7.02 -5.05 3.71
C ARG A 40 6.82 -6.53 4.00
N GLN A 41 5.92 -7.20 3.28
CA GLN A 41 5.70 -8.63 3.47
C GLN A 41 6.93 -9.44 3.06
N LEU A 42 7.59 -9.12 1.95
CA LEU A 42 8.85 -9.77 1.58
C LEU A 42 9.87 -9.71 2.73
N GLN A 43 10.05 -8.55 3.36
CA GLN A 43 10.97 -8.41 4.49
C GLN A 43 10.55 -9.30 5.66
N ILE A 44 9.26 -9.44 5.95
CA ILE A 44 8.76 -10.33 7.01
C ILE A 44 8.95 -11.81 6.63
N GLU A 45 8.69 -12.19 5.37
CA GLU A 45 8.94 -13.55 4.87
C GLU A 45 10.41 -13.95 5.07
N LEU A 46 11.34 -13.07 4.68
CA LEU A 46 12.77 -13.31 4.87
C LEU A 46 13.15 -13.37 6.36
N MET A 47 12.56 -12.53 7.21
CA MET A 47 12.79 -12.58 8.65
C MET A 47 12.33 -13.91 9.26
N VAL A 48 11.13 -14.37 8.93
CA VAL A 48 10.60 -15.64 9.44
C VAL A 48 11.46 -16.81 8.95
N ALA A 49 11.90 -16.77 7.69
CA ALA A 49 12.79 -17.80 7.15
C ALA A 49 14.16 -17.81 7.85
N ALA A 50 14.72 -16.65 8.16
CA ALA A 50 15.99 -16.55 8.88
C ALA A 50 15.91 -17.16 10.29
N LEU A 51 14.73 -17.13 10.92
CA LEU A 51 14.51 -17.71 12.24
C LEU A 51 14.17 -19.21 12.16
N LYS A 52 13.34 -19.61 11.19
CA LYS A 52 12.81 -20.97 11.09
C LYS A 52 13.79 -21.95 10.43
N CYS A 53 14.51 -21.50 9.41
CA CYS A 53 15.36 -22.35 8.58
C CYS A 53 16.82 -22.40 9.04
N ASP A 54 17.13 -21.76 10.17
CA ASP A 54 18.48 -21.77 10.74
C ASP A 54 18.94 -23.21 11.01
N GLY A 55 20.20 -23.51 10.73
CA GLY A 55 20.79 -24.86 10.93
C GLY A 55 20.52 -25.87 9.82
N THR A 56 19.87 -25.50 8.71
CA THR A 56 19.60 -26.40 7.58
C THR A 56 20.72 -26.42 6.50
N GLY A 57 21.88 -25.81 6.80
CA GLY A 57 23.06 -25.80 5.89
C GLY A 57 23.21 -24.56 5.03
N TYR A 58 22.19 -23.70 4.91
CA TYR A 58 22.25 -22.39 4.30
C TYR A 58 22.31 -21.29 5.37
N ASP A 59 23.13 -20.27 5.20
CA ASP A 59 23.28 -19.18 6.18
C ASP A 59 22.14 -18.14 6.07
N TYR A 60 20.94 -18.52 6.47
CA TYR A 60 19.75 -17.64 6.42
C TYR A 60 19.93 -16.35 7.22
N ARG A 61 20.58 -16.41 8.38
CA ARG A 61 20.79 -15.23 9.25
C ARG A 61 21.78 -14.25 8.65
N GLY A 62 22.88 -14.76 8.11
CA GLY A 62 23.87 -13.93 7.42
C GLY A 62 23.26 -13.25 6.20
N HIS A 63 22.55 -13.99 5.37
CA HIS A 63 21.82 -13.42 4.21
C HIS A 63 20.77 -12.38 4.63
N TYR A 64 20.05 -12.60 5.74
CA TYR A 64 19.12 -11.61 6.25
C TYR A 64 19.80 -10.34 6.72
N ALA A 65 20.94 -10.45 7.40
CA ALA A 65 21.74 -9.28 7.79
C ALA A 65 22.23 -8.48 6.58
N VAL A 66 22.73 -9.15 5.54
CA VAL A 66 23.12 -8.51 4.27
C VAL A 66 21.91 -7.83 3.61
N TYR A 67 20.77 -8.50 3.53
CA TYR A 67 19.55 -7.92 2.99
C TYR A 67 19.12 -6.65 3.75
N LEU A 68 19.08 -6.68 5.08
CA LEU A 68 18.70 -5.52 5.89
C LEU A 68 19.65 -4.33 5.67
N HIS A 69 20.95 -4.59 5.61
CA HIS A 69 21.94 -3.55 5.34
C HIS A 69 21.72 -2.91 3.96
N ASN A 70 21.56 -3.73 2.93
CA ASN A 70 21.34 -3.25 1.57
C ASN A 70 19.99 -2.55 1.39
N ALA A 71 18.94 -3.01 2.08
CA ALA A 71 17.58 -2.51 1.95
C ALA A 71 17.24 -1.34 2.91
N GLU A 72 18.15 -0.89 3.76
CA GLU A 72 17.87 0.07 4.85
C GLU A 72 17.08 1.30 4.40
N SER A 73 17.58 2.00 3.38
CA SER A 73 16.95 3.22 2.86
C SER A 73 15.58 2.94 2.23
N ALA A 74 15.44 1.83 1.51
CA ALA A 74 14.18 1.40 0.90
C ALA A 74 13.15 1.02 1.98
N LEU A 75 13.56 0.29 3.03
CA LEU A 75 12.71 -0.07 4.16
C LEU A 75 12.26 1.16 4.97
N ALA A 76 13.14 2.15 5.16
CA ALA A 76 12.77 3.41 5.81
C ALA A 76 11.72 4.18 4.99
N THR A 77 11.88 4.23 3.67
CA THR A 77 10.91 4.85 2.75
C THR A 77 9.57 4.09 2.77
N ASN A 78 9.63 2.76 2.73
CA ASN A 78 8.47 1.89 2.84
C ASN A 78 7.67 2.11 4.14
N ALA A 79 8.37 2.24 5.27
CA ALA A 79 7.72 2.50 6.55
C ALA A 79 6.95 3.83 6.56
N ARG A 80 7.49 4.87 5.91
CA ARG A 80 6.78 6.16 5.76
C ARG A 80 5.53 6.01 4.87
N ALA A 81 5.64 5.28 3.76
CA ALA A 81 4.52 5.03 2.84
C ALA A 81 3.37 4.28 3.55
N LEU A 82 3.67 3.22 4.30
CA LEU A 82 2.67 2.46 5.05
C LEU A 82 1.99 3.33 6.14
N ARG A 83 2.75 4.14 6.87
CA ARG A 83 2.16 5.06 7.85
C ARG A 83 1.21 6.07 7.19
N ALA A 84 1.61 6.65 6.06
CA ALA A 84 0.77 7.58 5.32
C ALA A 84 -0.52 6.92 4.82
N MET A 85 -0.43 5.67 4.32
CA MET A 85 -1.58 4.87 3.93
C MET A 85 -2.55 4.66 5.11
N PHE A 86 -2.07 4.23 6.26
CA PHE A 86 -2.92 4.00 7.43
C PHE A 86 -3.55 5.28 7.98
N VAL A 87 -2.83 6.41 7.95
CA VAL A 87 -3.40 7.73 8.30
C VAL A 87 -4.51 8.11 7.31
N ARG A 88 -4.30 7.92 6.01
CA ARG A 88 -5.34 8.13 4.98
C ARG A 88 -6.58 7.27 5.23
N GLU A 89 -6.40 6.04 5.67
CA GLU A 89 -7.49 5.12 6.02
C GLU A 89 -8.17 5.44 7.36
N GLY A 90 -7.72 6.50 8.05
CA GLY A 90 -8.28 6.90 9.34
C GLY A 90 -7.80 6.06 10.53
N LYS A 91 -6.75 5.26 10.34
CA LYS A 91 -6.14 4.46 11.40
C LYS A 91 -5.12 5.29 12.17
N GLY A 92 -5.02 5.06 13.48
CA GLY A 92 -4.07 5.77 14.35
C GLY A 92 -2.60 5.44 14.05
N ALA A 93 -1.69 6.27 14.56
CA ALA A 93 -0.25 6.14 14.33
C ALA A 93 0.34 4.76 14.76
N GLY A 94 -0.21 4.15 15.82
CA GLY A 94 0.21 2.82 16.32
C GLY A 94 -0.32 1.65 15.51
N TYR A 95 -1.19 1.86 14.52
CA TYR A 95 -1.77 0.76 13.76
C TYR A 95 -0.73 -0.02 12.96
N ILE A 96 0.38 0.60 12.57
CA ILE A 96 1.45 -0.08 11.85
C ILE A 96 2.03 -1.25 12.64
N ASP A 97 2.17 -1.12 13.95
CA ASP A 97 2.72 -2.20 14.80
C ASP A 97 1.75 -3.38 14.87
N HIS A 98 0.44 -3.09 14.99
CA HIS A 98 -0.60 -4.12 14.92
C HIS A 98 -0.60 -4.84 13.57
N TYR A 99 -0.49 -4.09 12.47
CA TYR A 99 -0.43 -4.63 11.11
C TYR A 99 0.80 -5.54 10.92
N LEU A 100 1.98 -5.09 11.35
CA LEU A 100 3.21 -5.88 11.23
C LEU A 100 3.17 -7.15 12.09
N THR A 101 2.61 -7.07 13.29
CA THR A 101 2.42 -8.25 14.16
C THR A 101 1.48 -9.26 13.50
N GLY A 102 0.34 -8.81 12.98
CA GLY A 102 -0.60 -9.68 12.28
C GLY A 102 0.02 -10.34 11.04
N MET A 103 0.75 -9.58 10.24
CA MET A 103 1.48 -10.10 9.07
C MET A 103 2.54 -11.14 9.48
N SER A 104 3.32 -10.87 10.52
CA SER A 104 4.34 -11.81 10.99
C SER A 104 3.74 -13.13 11.46
N ASN A 105 2.62 -13.08 12.18
CA ASN A 105 1.90 -14.27 12.62
C ASN A 105 1.35 -15.07 11.43
N ASP A 106 0.77 -14.38 10.43
CA ASP A 106 0.26 -15.00 9.22
C ASP A 106 1.37 -15.73 8.44
N VAL A 107 2.50 -15.05 8.21
CA VAL A 107 3.67 -15.64 7.54
C VAL A 107 4.18 -16.86 8.32
N GLN A 108 4.28 -16.76 9.64
CA GLN A 108 4.73 -17.87 10.48
C GLN A 108 3.81 -19.09 10.37
N ILE A 109 2.49 -18.89 10.42
CA ILE A 109 1.50 -19.97 10.27
C ILE A 109 1.62 -20.61 8.89
N ARG A 110 1.65 -19.82 7.81
CA ARG A 110 1.79 -20.34 6.43
C ARG A 110 3.09 -21.11 6.25
N SER A 111 4.19 -20.62 6.82
CA SER A 111 5.48 -21.28 6.72
C SER A 111 5.50 -22.70 7.31
N GLN A 112 4.60 -23.03 8.26
CA GLN A 112 4.51 -24.35 8.85
C GLN A 112 3.86 -25.38 7.91
N GLY A 113 2.91 -24.94 7.07
CA GLY A 113 2.19 -25.79 6.13
C GLY A 113 2.77 -25.79 4.71
N THR A 114 3.81 -25.01 4.44
CA THR A 114 4.39 -24.90 3.09
C THR A 114 5.53 -25.93 2.92
N GLU A 115 5.36 -26.85 1.98
CA GLU A 115 6.42 -27.78 1.58
C GLU A 115 7.60 -27.00 0.99
N ASN A 116 8.81 -27.47 1.25
CA ASN A 116 10.06 -26.87 0.73
C ASN A 116 10.22 -25.37 1.08
N TYR A 117 9.58 -24.91 2.16
CA TYR A 117 9.61 -23.48 2.56
C TYR A 117 11.03 -22.94 2.65
N CYS A 118 11.94 -23.66 3.29
CA CYS A 118 13.31 -23.20 3.45
C CYS A 118 14.08 -23.14 2.13
N GLN A 119 13.86 -24.06 1.20
CA GLN A 119 14.46 -24.00 -0.12
C GLN A 119 13.99 -22.78 -0.91
N ALA A 120 12.67 -22.54 -0.95
CA ALA A 120 12.12 -21.36 -1.59
C ALA A 120 12.63 -20.04 -0.95
N ALA A 121 12.81 -20.04 0.38
CA ALA A 121 13.37 -18.91 1.09
C ALA A 121 14.85 -18.68 0.73
N ALA A 122 15.67 -19.73 0.57
CA ALA A 122 17.06 -19.58 0.12
C ALA A 122 17.13 -18.91 -1.27
N GLU A 123 16.29 -19.33 -2.21
CA GLU A 123 16.20 -18.71 -3.53
C GLU A 123 15.77 -17.23 -3.45
N ALA A 124 14.83 -16.91 -2.55
CA ALA A 124 14.39 -15.53 -2.32
C ALA A 124 15.53 -14.67 -1.73
N PHE A 125 16.30 -15.20 -0.77
CA PHE A 125 17.48 -14.53 -0.22
C PHE A 125 18.54 -14.27 -1.28
N ASP A 126 18.88 -15.30 -2.07
CA ASP A 126 19.86 -15.20 -3.14
C ASP A 126 19.46 -14.12 -4.16
N ARG A 127 18.20 -13.94 -4.39
CA ARG A 127 17.70 -12.89 -5.27
C ARG A 127 17.74 -11.53 -4.59
N ALA A 128 17.16 -11.41 -3.41
CA ALA A 128 16.99 -10.14 -2.71
C ALA A 128 18.35 -9.51 -2.30
N THR A 129 19.36 -10.31 -1.98
CA THR A 129 20.69 -9.80 -1.61
C THR A 129 21.53 -9.30 -2.80
N ARG A 130 21.19 -9.70 -4.03
CA ARG A 130 21.86 -9.24 -5.26
C ARG A 130 21.23 -8.03 -5.92
N LEU A 131 20.00 -7.69 -5.55
CA LEU A 131 19.27 -6.54 -6.12
C LEU A 131 19.74 -5.23 -5.50
N ALA A 132 19.75 -4.17 -6.32
CA ALA A 132 19.92 -2.82 -5.79
C ALA A 132 18.67 -2.41 -4.97
N PRO A 133 18.81 -1.53 -3.96
CA PRO A 133 17.70 -1.15 -3.07
C PRO A 133 16.44 -0.68 -3.80
N GLN A 134 16.59 0.02 -4.92
CA GLN A 134 15.50 0.52 -5.74
C GLN A 134 14.73 -0.56 -6.51
N GLU A 135 15.33 -1.75 -6.72
CA GLU A 135 14.73 -2.88 -7.44
C GLU A 135 13.92 -3.80 -6.52
N LEU A 136 14.16 -3.70 -5.20
CA LEU A 136 13.52 -4.57 -4.21
C LEU A 136 11.98 -4.43 -4.18
N PRO A 137 11.36 -3.24 -4.29
CA PRO A 137 9.91 -3.13 -4.35
C PRO A 137 9.29 -3.83 -5.57
N ASP A 138 9.92 -3.72 -6.74
CA ASP A 138 9.48 -4.40 -7.95
C ASP A 138 9.61 -5.92 -7.83
N TYR A 139 10.70 -6.40 -7.28
CA TYR A 139 10.87 -7.81 -6.98
C TYR A 139 9.77 -8.31 -6.01
N ALA A 140 9.51 -7.57 -4.94
CA ALA A 140 8.48 -7.92 -3.97
C ALA A 140 7.07 -7.96 -4.60
N ALA A 141 6.77 -7.05 -5.54
CA ALA A 141 5.49 -7.01 -6.24
C ALA A 141 5.25 -8.28 -7.08
N HIS A 142 6.29 -8.92 -7.57
CA HIS A 142 6.21 -10.19 -8.29
C HIS A 142 6.22 -11.41 -7.36
N ALA A 143 6.99 -11.35 -6.27
CA ALA A 143 7.11 -12.46 -5.33
C ALA A 143 5.89 -12.60 -4.42
N ILE A 144 5.26 -11.49 -4.03
CA ILE A 144 4.11 -11.45 -3.11
C ILE A 144 2.84 -11.12 -3.91
N VAL A 145 2.17 -12.13 -4.41
CA VAL A 145 0.97 -11.96 -5.26
C VAL A 145 -0.22 -11.43 -4.46
N SER A 146 -0.40 -11.88 -3.23
CA SER A 146 -1.52 -11.48 -2.37
C SER A 146 -1.00 -10.96 -1.03
N PRO A 147 -0.74 -9.66 -0.91
CA PRO A 147 -0.22 -9.09 0.33
C PRO A 147 -1.25 -9.17 1.46
N TYR A 148 -0.73 -9.36 2.68
CA TYR A 148 -1.52 -9.50 3.90
C TYR A 148 -2.52 -8.35 4.08
N ALA A 149 -3.79 -8.70 4.32
CA ALA A 149 -4.90 -7.77 4.56
C ALA A 149 -5.09 -6.68 3.48
N ALA A 150 -4.66 -6.93 2.25
CA ALA A 150 -4.82 -5.99 1.15
C ALA A 150 -6.23 -6.03 0.54
N THR A 151 -6.74 -4.86 0.19
CA THR A 151 -7.98 -4.67 -0.57
C THR A 151 -7.67 -3.74 -1.75
N PRO A 152 -7.26 -4.28 -2.92
CA PRO A 152 -6.91 -3.47 -4.08
C PRO A 152 -8.06 -2.58 -4.53
N CYS A 153 -7.76 -1.34 -4.91
CA CYS A 153 -8.75 -0.50 -5.57
C CYS A 153 -9.11 -1.06 -6.95
N PRO A 154 -10.39 -0.96 -7.36
CA PRO A 154 -10.78 -1.31 -8.72
C PRO A 154 -9.92 -0.55 -9.74
N ALA A 155 -9.49 -1.22 -10.81
CA ALA A 155 -8.79 -0.55 -11.90
C ALA A 155 -9.69 0.57 -12.46
N ALA A 156 -9.13 1.77 -12.64
CA ALA A 156 -9.84 2.84 -13.28
C ALA A 156 -10.33 2.37 -14.67
N PRO A 157 -11.60 2.65 -15.06
CA PRO A 157 -12.09 2.30 -16.37
C PRO A 157 -11.15 2.94 -17.40
N ARG A 158 -10.64 2.12 -18.34
CA ARG A 158 -9.83 2.63 -19.43
C ARG A 158 -10.73 3.53 -20.28
N THR A 159 -10.63 4.84 -20.07
CA THR A 159 -11.24 5.79 -21.00
C THR A 159 -10.61 5.53 -22.36
N ALA A 160 -11.41 5.05 -23.30
CA ALA A 160 -10.99 4.85 -24.68
C ALA A 160 -10.39 6.17 -25.17
N ALA A 161 -9.09 6.19 -25.41
CA ALA A 161 -8.42 7.35 -25.95
C ALA A 161 -9.11 7.69 -27.28
N HIS A 162 -9.88 8.78 -27.29
CA HIS A 162 -10.45 9.33 -28.50
C HIS A 162 -9.29 9.60 -29.45
N ARG A 163 -9.07 8.69 -30.40
CA ARG A 163 -8.22 8.91 -31.55
C ARG A 163 -8.85 10.06 -32.36
N HIS A 164 -8.41 11.27 -32.11
CA HIS A 164 -8.63 12.37 -33.07
C HIS A 164 -7.94 11.97 -34.38
N ARG A 165 -8.71 11.34 -35.28
CA ARG A 165 -8.36 11.25 -36.70
C ARG A 165 -8.32 12.68 -37.23
N ARG A 166 -7.13 13.27 -37.32
CA ARG A 166 -6.90 14.43 -38.15
C ARG A 166 -7.11 14.00 -39.61
N HIS A 167 -8.25 14.37 -40.17
CA HIS A 167 -8.46 14.34 -41.60
C HIS A 167 -7.55 15.42 -42.24
N HIS A 168 -6.41 14.98 -42.77
CA HIS A 168 -5.65 15.80 -43.71
C HIS A 168 -6.49 15.94 -44.97
N ARG A 169 -7.06 17.12 -45.14
CA ARG A 169 -7.67 17.56 -46.38
C ARG A 169 -6.53 17.86 -47.34
N VAL A 170 -6.28 16.97 -48.30
CA VAL A 170 -5.40 17.26 -49.43
C VAL A 170 -6.18 18.18 -50.35
N ALA A 171 -5.74 19.44 -50.48
CA ALA A 171 -6.22 20.38 -51.51
C ALA A 171 -5.49 20.03 -52.79
N SER A 172 -6.24 19.62 -53.80
CA SER A 172 -5.79 19.48 -55.18
C SER A 172 -5.80 20.86 -55.86
N GLN A 173 -4.67 21.23 -56.44
CA GLN A 173 -4.60 22.19 -57.55
C GLN A 173 -4.26 21.43 -58.79
#